data_b05bf1770c05c622d4f509d845dd7c60
#
_entry.id   b05bf1770c05c622d4f509d845dd7c60
#
_cell.length_a   1.000
_cell.length_b   1.000
_cell.length_c   1.000
_cell.angle_alpha   90.00
_cell.angle_beta   90.00
_cell.angle_gamma   90.00
#
_symmetry.space_group_name_H-M   'P 1'
#
loop_
_entity.id
_entity.type
_entity.pdbx_description
1 polymer ?
#
loop_
_entity_poly.entity_id
_entity_poly.type
_entity_poly.pdbx_seq_one_letter_code
_entity_poly.pdbx_strand_id
1 'polypeptide(L)'
;LSSGWSRTRSAARSGLRKTAGAVLLACCPAAAGASPAPIQPMPPAEWRTPTVDEAPIALLVDLASGQTLFAREEERRFAPASVTKVMTIYSALSRIAKGQMKLDDRYAVSPAAFSAWRRRGSTMYLAADARPTVEQLLLGIAAVSANDGAVVLAEGAAGSTDAWLGWMNADARRLGMRDSRFGSVNGFPDGGGTYTSARDLVRLASALIDEHPRLYRHFFGRPGYTFNGITQRNHDPISGVIAGADGLKTGYTDEAGYTFLGSAERDGRRLVMVIAASDTARQRDRAARALMEWGFQAFDHHRLFAGGAALAQAQVQGGTRRTVGLVAERPLGISVPRGTRPAVTMKVRYEGPLAAPIAQGDHVADLHVRIDGLPPYTVPLLAAQDVGVAGPLDRILNGFARWLR
;
A
#
# COMPACT_ATOMS: atom_id res chain seq x y z
N LEU A 1 -85.18 -12.07 28.54
CA LEU A 1 -86.37 -12.29 27.69
C LEU A 1 -85.84 -12.61 26.29
N SER A 2 -85.76 -13.86 26.08
CA SER A 2 -86.60 -14.80 25.27
C SER A 2 -86.42 -14.63 23.79
N SER A 3 -85.90 -15.64 23.26
CA SER A 3 -86.43 -16.69 22.37
C SER A 3 -86.27 -16.30 20.87
N GLY A 4 -85.97 -17.14 19.96
CA GLY A 4 -85.94 -18.59 19.83
C GLY A 4 -85.70 -18.93 18.34
N TRP A 5 -85.07 -20.02 18.10
CA TRP A 5 -85.19 -21.03 17.07
C TRP A 5 -85.70 -20.70 15.64
N SER A 6 -84.99 -21.08 14.59
CA SER A 6 -85.18 -22.40 13.99
C SER A 6 -84.24 -22.70 12.82
N ARG A 7 -83.91 -23.99 12.70
CA ARG A 7 -83.13 -24.65 11.66
C ARG A 7 -83.83 -24.68 10.32
N THR A 8 -83.11 -24.65 9.24
CA THR A 8 -83.35 -25.64 8.15
C THR A 8 -82.02 -25.82 7.34
N ARG A 9 -81.71 -27.12 7.17
CA ARG A 9 -80.63 -27.63 6.31
C ARG A 9 -81.10 -27.58 4.87
N SER A 10 -80.16 -27.26 3.92
CA SER A 10 -80.22 -27.86 2.60
C SER A 10 -78.79 -27.92 2.03
N ALA A 11 -78.42 -29.10 1.61
CA ALA A 11 -77.18 -29.42 0.91
C ALA A 11 -77.34 -29.17 -0.61
N ALA A 12 -76.30 -28.70 -1.26
CA ALA A 12 -75.98 -29.16 -2.62
C ALA A 12 -74.65 -28.57 -3.12
N ARG A 13 -73.70 -29.42 -3.34
CA ARG A 13 -72.81 -29.64 -4.51
C ARG A 13 -71.92 -28.52 -5.06
N SER A 14 -70.65 -28.74 -4.87
CA SER A 14 -69.55 -28.82 -5.84
C SER A 14 -69.45 -27.76 -6.96
N GLY A 15 -68.39 -26.99 -6.89
CA GLY A 15 -67.88 -26.19 -7.99
C GLY A 15 -66.47 -25.70 -7.70
N LEU A 16 -65.48 -26.57 -7.93
CA LEU A 16 -64.06 -26.17 -7.90
C LEU A 16 -63.84 -25.15 -9.07
N ARG A 17 -63.78 -23.88 -8.76
CA ARG A 17 -63.17 -22.90 -9.67
C ARG A 17 -61.77 -22.56 -9.18
N LYS A 18 -60.77 -23.05 -9.89
CA LYS A 18 -59.37 -22.62 -9.76
C LYS A 18 -59.30 -21.16 -10.18
N THR A 19 -59.21 -20.26 -9.23
CA THR A 19 -58.78 -18.90 -9.49
C THR A 19 -57.27 -18.90 -9.39
N ALA A 20 -56.58 -18.77 -10.55
CA ALA A 20 -55.18 -18.46 -10.66
C ALA A 20 -54.95 -17.05 -10.13
N GLY A 21 -54.43 -16.93 -8.92
CA GLY A 21 -53.95 -15.68 -8.37
C GLY A 21 -52.64 -15.33 -9.09
N ALA A 22 -52.70 -14.35 -10.00
CA ALA A 22 -51.50 -13.72 -10.54
C ALA A 22 -50.82 -12.93 -9.41
N VAL A 23 -49.70 -13.48 -8.90
CA VAL A 23 -48.79 -12.70 -8.05
C VAL A 23 -48.07 -11.73 -8.97
N LEU A 24 -48.50 -10.46 -8.96
CA LEU A 24 -47.75 -9.35 -9.49
C LEU A 24 -46.47 -9.18 -8.62
N LEU A 25 -45.35 -9.75 -9.06
CA LEU A 25 -44.05 -9.33 -8.58
C LEU A 25 -43.86 -7.86 -9.02
N ALA A 26 -44.01 -6.94 -8.09
CA ALA A 26 -43.54 -5.59 -8.27
C ALA A 26 -42.02 -5.64 -8.39
N CYS A 27 -41.48 -5.60 -9.63
CA CYS A 27 -40.11 -5.28 -9.88
C CYS A 27 -39.86 -3.87 -9.34
N CYS A 28 -39.26 -3.77 -8.14
CA CYS A 28 -38.57 -2.55 -7.77
C CYS A 28 -37.48 -2.31 -8.82
N PRO A 29 -37.44 -1.15 -9.49
CA PRO A 29 -36.29 -0.82 -10.32
C PRO A 29 -35.07 -0.80 -9.41
N ALA A 30 -34.13 -1.74 -9.62
CA ALA A 30 -32.80 -1.65 -9.05
C ALA A 30 -32.28 -0.25 -9.39
N ALA A 31 -31.97 0.55 -8.36
CA ALA A 31 -31.31 1.82 -8.56
C ALA A 31 -30.08 1.54 -9.39
N ALA A 32 -30.12 1.93 -10.65
CA ALA A 32 -28.96 1.88 -11.54
C ALA A 32 -27.88 2.72 -10.85
N GLY A 33 -26.89 2.03 -10.27
CA GLY A 33 -25.71 2.69 -9.74
C GLY A 33 -25.14 3.56 -10.85
N ALA A 34 -25.06 4.87 -10.61
CA ALA A 34 -24.45 5.78 -11.56
C ALA A 34 -23.07 5.22 -11.90
N SER A 35 -22.87 4.87 -13.17
CA SER A 35 -21.55 4.50 -13.67
C SER A 35 -20.59 5.62 -13.29
N PRO A 36 -19.38 5.30 -12.77
CA PRO A 36 -18.40 6.34 -12.49
C PRO A 36 -18.20 7.16 -13.76
N ALA A 37 -18.20 8.48 -13.61
CA ALA A 37 -17.96 9.37 -14.73
C ALA A 37 -16.67 8.94 -15.44
N PRO A 38 -16.65 8.92 -16.78
CA PRO A 38 -15.46 8.52 -17.52
C PRO A 38 -14.29 9.41 -17.09
N ILE A 39 -13.15 8.76 -16.79
CA ILE A 39 -11.90 9.46 -16.45
C ILE A 39 -11.57 10.34 -17.66
N GLN A 40 -11.57 11.66 -17.49
CA GLN A 40 -11.07 12.55 -18.53
C GLN A 40 -9.54 12.59 -18.40
N PRO A 41 -8.79 12.08 -19.39
CA PRO A 41 -7.35 12.13 -19.35
C PRO A 41 -6.88 13.59 -19.28
N MET A 42 -5.90 13.84 -18.44
CA MET A 42 -5.26 15.15 -18.32
C MET A 42 -4.57 15.51 -19.65
N PRO A 43 -4.70 16.76 -20.14
CA PRO A 43 -4.04 17.17 -21.36
C PRO A 43 -2.52 17.02 -21.31
N PRO A 44 -1.84 16.59 -22.40
CA PRO A 44 -0.39 16.41 -22.43
C PRO A 44 0.43 17.63 -21.99
N ALA A 45 -0.07 18.84 -22.24
CA ALA A 45 0.57 20.09 -21.83
C ALA A 45 0.67 20.28 -20.30
N GLU A 46 -0.11 19.55 -19.52
CA GLU A 46 -0.08 19.59 -18.06
C GLU A 46 0.88 18.56 -17.45
N TRP A 47 1.39 17.62 -18.26
CA TRP A 47 2.33 16.61 -17.78
C TRP A 47 3.71 17.22 -17.58
N ARG A 48 4.08 17.43 -16.34
CA ARG A 48 5.35 18.04 -15.97
C ARG A 48 5.74 17.69 -14.54
N THR A 49 6.98 17.92 -14.22
CA THR A 49 7.43 17.91 -12.83
C THR A 49 6.84 19.13 -12.09
N PRO A 50 6.49 19.00 -10.80
CA PRO A 50 5.97 20.12 -10.02
C PRO A 50 7.03 21.20 -9.80
N THR A 51 6.61 22.46 -9.72
CA THR A 51 7.47 23.56 -9.29
C THR A 51 7.77 23.46 -7.79
N VAL A 52 8.76 24.24 -7.30
CA VAL A 52 9.08 24.30 -5.87
C VAL A 52 7.87 24.78 -5.06
N ASP A 53 7.18 25.81 -5.56
CA ASP A 53 6.00 26.39 -4.90
C ASP A 53 4.80 25.41 -4.86
N GLU A 54 4.70 24.50 -5.81
CA GLU A 54 3.64 23.49 -5.81
C GLU A 54 3.94 22.33 -4.86
N ALA A 55 5.19 21.92 -4.79
CA ALA A 55 5.66 20.83 -3.95
C ALA A 55 7.12 21.06 -3.54
N PRO A 56 7.39 21.67 -2.40
CA PRO A 56 8.75 21.84 -1.87
C PRO A 56 9.46 20.51 -1.68
N ILE A 57 8.73 19.45 -1.37
CA ILE A 57 9.24 18.07 -1.30
C ILE A 57 8.47 17.22 -2.31
N ALA A 58 9.19 16.55 -3.21
CA ALA A 58 8.59 15.67 -4.20
C ALA A 58 9.50 14.49 -4.55
N LEU A 59 8.93 13.31 -4.69
CA LEU A 59 9.63 12.09 -5.09
C LEU A 59 8.71 11.26 -5.98
N LEU A 60 9.26 10.71 -7.06
CA LEU A 60 8.60 9.71 -7.90
C LEU A 60 9.55 8.54 -8.13
N VAL A 61 9.10 7.35 -7.80
CA VAL A 61 9.86 6.10 -7.94
C VAL A 61 9.08 5.11 -8.77
N ASP A 62 9.76 4.48 -9.70
CA ASP A 62 9.27 3.32 -10.44
C ASP A 62 9.63 2.05 -9.67
N LEU A 63 8.64 1.40 -9.06
CA LEU A 63 8.87 0.19 -8.26
C LEU A 63 9.28 -1.03 -9.11
N ALA A 64 8.94 -1.05 -10.40
CA ALA A 64 9.30 -2.15 -11.28
C ALA A 64 10.80 -2.16 -11.61
N SER A 65 11.45 -0.98 -11.59
CA SER A 65 12.90 -0.85 -11.82
C SER A 65 13.68 -0.46 -10.55
N GLY A 66 13.00 0.03 -9.52
CA GLY A 66 13.64 0.64 -8.34
C GLY A 66 14.21 2.05 -8.62
N GLN A 67 13.98 2.61 -9.81
CA GLN A 67 14.55 3.88 -10.21
C GLN A 67 13.78 5.08 -9.61
N THR A 68 14.54 6.06 -9.13
CA THR A 68 14.03 7.40 -8.86
C THR A 68 13.92 8.16 -10.19
N LEU A 69 12.68 8.48 -10.60
CA LEU A 69 12.41 9.22 -11.83
C LEU A 69 12.45 10.74 -11.59
N PHE A 70 12.04 11.18 -10.42
CA PHE A 70 12.09 12.57 -9.97
C PHE A 70 12.36 12.63 -8.48
N ALA A 71 13.21 13.55 -8.04
CA ALA A 71 13.49 13.79 -6.62
C ALA A 71 13.72 15.28 -6.35
N ARG A 72 13.17 15.77 -5.26
CA ARG A 72 13.41 17.10 -4.67
C ARG A 72 13.25 16.97 -3.16
N GLU A 73 14.29 17.30 -2.41
CA GLU A 73 14.30 17.28 -0.95
C GLU A 73 13.76 15.96 -0.35
N GLU A 74 14.02 14.84 -1.03
CA GLU A 74 13.40 13.54 -0.72
C GLU A 74 13.84 12.93 0.61
N GLU A 75 14.98 13.39 1.14
CA GLU A 75 15.49 12.96 2.46
C GLU A 75 15.17 13.96 3.56
N ARG A 76 14.67 15.15 3.21
CA ARG A 76 14.26 16.15 4.19
C ARG A 76 13.14 15.61 5.06
N ARG A 77 13.32 15.74 6.39
CA ARG A 77 12.29 15.37 7.37
C ARG A 77 11.14 16.38 7.37
N PHE A 78 9.92 15.89 7.45
CA PHE A 78 8.70 16.68 7.55
C PHE A 78 7.63 15.96 8.36
N ALA A 79 6.66 16.71 8.90
CA ALA A 79 5.49 16.15 9.56
C ALA A 79 4.54 15.55 8.51
N PRO A 80 4.25 14.23 8.53
CA PRO A 80 3.44 13.58 7.48
C PRO A 80 1.94 13.83 7.63
N ALA A 81 1.48 14.43 8.71
CA ALA A 81 0.07 14.53 9.07
C ALA A 81 -0.63 13.16 8.94
N SER A 82 -1.84 13.10 8.38
CA SER A 82 -2.60 11.85 8.24
C SER A 82 -1.98 10.79 7.32
N VAL A 83 -0.88 11.08 6.60
CA VAL A 83 -0.12 10.03 5.89
C VAL A 83 0.50 9.03 6.88
N THR A 84 0.73 9.43 8.13
CA THR A 84 1.06 8.54 9.27
C THR A 84 0.19 7.28 9.33
N LYS A 85 -1.10 7.40 9.00
CA LYS A 85 -2.06 6.29 9.04
C LYS A 85 -1.71 5.13 8.10
N VAL A 86 -0.88 5.38 7.09
CA VAL A 86 -0.36 4.29 6.24
C VAL A 86 0.52 3.35 7.06
N MET A 87 1.34 3.87 7.99
CA MET A 87 2.10 3.03 8.92
C MET A 87 1.18 2.33 9.92
N THR A 88 0.14 2.99 10.41
CA THR A 88 -0.88 2.35 11.27
C THR A 88 -1.54 1.17 10.57
N ILE A 89 -1.96 1.36 9.30
CA ILE A 89 -2.53 0.27 8.50
C ILE A 89 -1.49 -0.83 8.26
N TYR A 90 -0.27 -0.48 7.85
CA TYR A 90 0.80 -1.46 7.61
C TYR A 90 1.07 -2.32 8.85
N SER A 91 1.16 -1.70 10.03
CA SER A 91 1.34 -2.41 11.30
C SER A 91 0.18 -3.37 11.61
N ALA A 92 -1.06 -2.99 11.29
CA ALA A 92 -2.21 -3.89 11.41
C ALA A 92 -2.12 -5.07 10.43
N LEU A 93 -1.86 -4.79 9.14
CA LEU A 93 -1.78 -5.83 8.12
C LEU A 93 -0.67 -6.84 8.39
N SER A 94 0.47 -6.37 8.93
CA SER A 94 1.58 -7.25 9.35
C SER A 94 1.17 -8.20 10.47
N ARG A 95 0.30 -7.77 11.40
CA ARG A 95 -0.21 -8.61 12.48
C ARG A 95 -1.29 -9.56 12.01
N ILE A 96 -2.13 -9.12 11.08
CA ILE A 96 -3.10 -9.99 10.41
C ILE A 96 -2.38 -11.11 9.64
N ALA A 97 -1.34 -10.79 8.89
CA ALA A 97 -0.54 -11.78 8.15
C ALA A 97 0.13 -12.82 9.07
N LYS A 98 0.48 -12.42 10.30
CA LYS A 98 1.05 -13.31 11.34
C LYS A 98 0.00 -14.05 12.18
N GLY A 99 -1.30 -13.88 11.90
CA GLY A 99 -2.38 -14.47 12.67
C GLY A 99 -2.57 -13.89 14.08
N GLN A 100 -1.96 -12.75 14.38
CA GLN A 100 -2.04 -12.05 15.67
C GLN A 100 -3.25 -11.12 15.78
N MET A 101 -3.94 -10.88 14.68
CA MET A 101 -5.14 -10.07 14.55
C MET A 101 -5.98 -10.62 13.42
N LYS A 102 -7.31 -10.50 13.52
CA LYS A 102 -8.25 -10.91 12.47
C LYS A 102 -9.10 -9.73 12.03
N LEU A 103 -9.58 -9.74 10.80
CA LEU A 103 -10.43 -8.68 10.26
C LEU A 103 -11.79 -8.58 10.96
N ASP A 104 -12.29 -9.68 11.48
CA ASP A 104 -13.55 -9.78 12.23
C ASP A 104 -13.42 -9.51 13.74
N ASP A 105 -12.21 -9.37 14.28
CA ASP A 105 -12.01 -8.92 15.66
C ASP A 105 -12.74 -7.60 15.90
N ARG A 106 -13.35 -7.44 17.09
CA ARG A 106 -14.15 -6.26 17.44
C ARG A 106 -13.55 -5.53 18.63
N TYR A 107 -13.33 -4.24 18.48
CA TYR A 107 -12.78 -3.39 19.52
C TYR A 107 -13.82 -2.40 20.02
N ALA A 108 -13.93 -2.29 21.34
CA ALA A 108 -14.83 -1.31 21.97
C ALA A 108 -14.23 0.10 21.87
N VAL A 109 -15.07 1.07 21.59
CA VAL A 109 -14.69 2.48 21.70
C VAL A 109 -14.54 2.84 23.19
N SER A 110 -13.34 3.17 23.63
CA SER A 110 -13.13 3.60 25.01
C SER A 110 -13.78 4.97 25.26
N PRO A 111 -14.26 5.27 26.50
CA PRO A 111 -14.77 6.60 26.84
C PRO A 111 -13.76 7.71 26.56
N ALA A 112 -12.47 7.45 26.78
CA ALA A 112 -11.38 8.38 26.50
C ALA A 112 -11.25 8.65 25.00
N ALA A 113 -11.19 7.61 24.16
CA ALA A 113 -11.13 7.74 22.70
C ALA A 113 -12.36 8.49 22.16
N PHE A 114 -13.56 8.14 22.63
CA PHE A 114 -14.78 8.83 22.22
C PHE A 114 -14.75 10.32 22.58
N SER A 115 -14.43 10.66 23.83
CA SER A 115 -14.37 12.04 24.29
C SER A 115 -13.33 12.86 23.50
N ALA A 116 -12.13 12.28 23.29
CA ALA A 116 -11.03 12.98 22.64
C ALA A 116 -11.24 13.17 21.13
N TRP A 117 -11.89 12.22 20.44
CA TRP A 117 -11.85 12.14 18.96
C TRP A 117 -13.20 12.30 18.25
N ARG A 118 -14.34 12.21 18.92
CA ARG A 118 -15.67 12.20 18.29
C ARG A 118 -15.96 13.36 17.32
N ARG A 119 -15.22 14.48 17.40
CA ARG A 119 -15.36 15.66 16.53
C ARG A 119 -14.01 16.33 16.25
N ARG A 120 -12.93 15.57 16.26
CA ARG A 120 -11.58 16.14 16.14
C ARG A 120 -10.93 15.70 14.83
N GLY A 121 -10.89 16.60 13.86
CA GLY A 121 -10.41 16.32 12.50
C GLY A 121 -11.31 15.32 11.77
N SER A 122 -10.74 14.55 10.85
CA SER A 122 -11.46 13.51 10.11
C SER A 122 -11.82 12.34 11.02
N THR A 123 -13.08 11.88 10.98
CA THR A 123 -13.59 10.78 11.79
C THR A 123 -14.51 9.88 10.97
N MET A 124 -14.73 8.65 11.39
CA MET A 124 -15.79 7.78 10.87
C MET A 124 -17.05 7.79 11.73
N TYR A 125 -17.13 8.74 12.67
CA TYR A 125 -18.26 8.96 13.58
C TYR A 125 -18.62 7.75 14.44
N LEU A 126 -17.62 7.18 15.12
CA LEU A 126 -17.83 6.09 16.05
C LEU A 126 -18.70 6.55 17.24
N ALA A 127 -19.75 5.77 17.55
CA ALA A 127 -20.57 5.98 18.75
C ALA A 127 -19.83 5.49 20.01
N ALA A 128 -20.22 5.99 21.17
CA ALA A 128 -19.57 5.66 22.45
C ALA A 128 -19.62 4.17 22.84
N ASP A 129 -20.67 3.48 22.39
CA ASP A 129 -20.92 2.05 22.64
C ASP A 129 -20.57 1.15 21.45
N ALA A 130 -20.03 1.74 20.38
CA ALA A 130 -19.73 1.00 19.16
C ALA A 130 -18.61 -0.04 19.39
N ARG A 131 -18.75 -1.15 18.67
CA ARG A 131 -17.73 -2.23 18.60
C ARG A 131 -17.43 -2.58 17.14
N PRO A 132 -16.81 -1.65 16.39
CA PRO A 132 -16.47 -1.89 15.00
C PRO A 132 -15.49 -3.07 14.86
N THR A 133 -15.55 -3.72 13.70
CA THR A 133 -14.53 -4.73 13.34
C THR A 133 -13.23 -4.05 12.93
N VAL A 134 -12.12 -4.80 12.98
CA VAL A 134 -10.81 -4.36 12.44
C VAL A 134 -10.96 -3.95 10.99
N GLU A 135 -11.71 -4.71 10.17
CA GLU A 135 -11.98 -4.37 8.78
C GLU A 135 -12.67 -3.01 8.65
N GLN A 136 -13.71 -2.75 9.43
CA GLN A 136 -14.43 -1.49 9.42
C GLN A 136 -13.53 -0.32 9.82
N LEU A 137 -12.68 -0.50 10.84
CA LEU A 137 -11.71 0.49 11.27
C LEU A 137 -10.70 0.79 10.16
N LEU A 138 -10.10 -0.24 9.55
CA LEU A 138 -9.12 -0.08 8.48
C LEU A 138 -9.70 0.60 7.24
N LEU A 139 -10.96 0.28 6.86
CA LEU A 139 -11.67 0.99 5.78
C LEU A 139 -11.87 2.47 6.11
N GLY A 140 -12.29 2.79 7.33
CA GLY A 140 -12.45 4.17 7.81
C GLY A 140 -11.12 4.93 7.82
N ILE A 141 -10.04 4.30 8.30
CA ILE A 141 -8.71 4.90 8.36
C ILE A 141 -8.17 5.18 6.94
N ALA A 142 -8.29 4.21 6.03
CA ALA A 142 -7.76 4.33 4.67
C ALA A 142 -8.56 5.35 3.82
N ALA A 143 -9.88 5.19 3.76
CA ALA A 143 -10.72 5.94 2.83
C ALA A 143 -11.09 7.34 3.32
N VAL A 144 -11.42 7.49 4.60
CA VAL A 144 -11.91 8.76 5.15
C VAL A 144 -11.01 9.35 6.23
N SER A 145 -9.81 8.78 6.40
CA SER A 145 -8.79 9.31 7.31
C SER A 145 -9.21 9.33 8.78
N ALA A 146 -10.04 8.38 9.22
CA ALA A 146 -10.64 8.32 10.54
C ALA A 146 -9.61 8.37 11.69
N ASN A 147 -9.54 9.48 12.43
CA ASN A 147 -8.69 9.63 13.61
C ASN A 147 -9.18 8.76 14.76
N ASP A 148 -10.50 8.77 14.99
CA ASP A 148 -11.18 7.93 15.96
C ASP A 148 -10.95 6.45 15.67
N GLY A 149 -11.08 6.05 14.40
CA GLY A 149 -10.81 4.67 13.97
C GLY A 149 -9.37 4.23 14.26
N ALA A 150 -8.37 5.09 14.01
CA ALA A 150 -6.96 4.77 14.27
C ALA A 150 -6.66 4.58 15.76
N VAL A 151 -7.26 5.40 16.62
CA VAL A 151 -7.09 5.29 18.08
C VAL A 151 -7.77 4.04 18.62
N VAL A 152 -9.02 3.77 18.22
CA VAL A 152 -9.75 2.56 18.64
C VAL A 152 -9.06 1.28 18.15
N LEU A 153 -8.50 1.28 16.94
CA LEU A 153 -7.70 0.15 16.45
C LEU A 153 -6.47 -0.08 17.33
N ALA A 154 -5.73 1.00 17.64
CA ALA A 154 -4.51 0.92 18.44
C ALA A 154 -4.78 0.45 19.88
N GLU A 155 -5.77 1.07 20.55
CA GLU A 155 -6.15 0.70 21.92
C GLU A 155 -6.67 -0.75 21.99
N GLY A 156 -7.55 -1.11 21.05
CA GLY A 156 -8.16 -2.45 21.04
C GLY A 156 -7.18 -3.58 20.75
N ALA A 157 -6.21 -3.35 19.87
CA ALA A 157 -5.26 -4.39 19.46
C ALA A 157 -4.03 -4.48 20.36
N ALA A 158 -3.50 -3.35 20.85
CA ALA A 158 -2.27 -3.29 21.63
C ALA A 158 -2.51 -2.94 23.11
N GLY A 159 -3.73 -2.66 23.50
CA GLY A 159 -4.09 -2.23 24.87
C GLY A 159 -3.86 -0.73 25.12
N SER A 160 -3.04 -0.07 24.32
CA SER A 160 -2.83 1.39 24.38
C SER A 160 -2.25 1.94 23.08
N THR A 161 -2.40 3.26 22.86
CA THR A 161 -1.74 3.94 21.74
C THR A 161 -0.22 3.87 21.84
N ASP A 162 0.36 3.92 23.02
CA ASP A 162 1.81 3.86 23.23
C ASP A 162 2.38 2.49 22.84
N ALA A 163 1.71 1.40 23.21
CA ALA A 163 2.09 0.06 22.80
C ALA A 163 2.01 -0.08 21.26
N TRP A 164 0.98 0.48 20.64
CA TRP A 164 0.86 0.52 19.17
C TRP A 164 1.98 1.32 18.51
N LEU A 165 2.35 2.48 19.06
CA LEU A 165 3.48 3.28 18.59
C LEU A 165 4.80 2.51 18.69
N GLY A 166 4.96 1.69 19.73
CA GLY A 166 6.06 0.73 19.81
C GLY A 166 6.14 -0.20 18.60
N TRP A 167 4.99 -0.72 18.15
CA TRP A 167 4.90 -1.54 16.95
C TRP A 167 5.20 -0.76 15.67
N MET A 168 4.62 0.42 15.47
CA MET A 168 4.87 1.26 14.31
C MET A 168 6.36 1.59 14.16
N ASN A 169 7.01 1.98 15.25
CA ASN A 169 8.43 2.32 15.23
C ASN A 169 9.34 1.07 15.04
N ALA A 170 8.94 -0.10 15.53
CA ALA A 170 9.64 -1.35 15.25
C ALA A 170 9.52 -1.73 13.75
N ASP A 171 8.34 -1.61 13.18
CA ASP A 171 8.09 -1.84 11.76
C ASP A 171 8.88 -0.84 10.90
N ALA A 172 8.93 0.46 11.27
CA ALA A 172 9.72 1.48 10.58
C ALA A 172 11.22 1.12 10.56
N ARG A 173 11.79 0.69 11.69
CA ARG A 173 13.19 0.21 11.74
C ARG A 173 13.42 -1.00 10.85
N ARG A 174 12.50 -1.97 10.85
CA ARG A 174 12.58 -3.15 9.98
C ARG A 174 12.57 -2.78 8.50
N LEU A 175 11.78 -1.79 8.12
CA LEU A 175 11.71 -1.28 6.75
C LEU A 175 12.88 -0.36 6.37
N GLY A 176 13.81 -0.08 7.29
CA GLY A 176 14.94 0.82 7.03
C GLY A 176 14.53 2.30 6.89
N MET A 177 13.43 2.70 7.51
CA MET A 177 12.94 4.09 7.54
C MET A 177 13.74 4.91 8.55
N ARG A 178 14.95 5.33 8.17
CA ARG A 178 15.93 5.96 9.07
C ARG A 178 15.59 7.40 9.43
N ASP A 179 14.79 8.05 8.60
CA ASP A 179 14.33 9.44 8.78
C ASP A 179 12.88 9.52 9.23
N SER A 180 12.40 8.47 9.92
CA SER A 180 11.02 8.40 10.39
C SER A 180 10.93 8.02 11.85
N ARG A 181 10.00 8.69 12.55
CA ARG A 181 9.54 8.36 13.88
C ARG A 181 8.05 8.62 13.97
N PHE A 182 7.34 7.79 14.70
CA PHE A 182 5.91 7.90 14.92
C PHE A 182 5.65 8.12 16.42
N GLY A 183 5.15 9.29 16.77
CA GLY A 183 4.69 9.69 18.11
C GLY A 183 3.16 9.78 18.19
N SER A 184 2.48 9.61 17.02
CA SER A 184 1.02 9.62 16.90
C SER A 184 0.55 8.48 16.02
N VAL A 185 -0.56 7.81 16.39
CA VAL A 185 -1.16 6.72 15.60
C VAL A 185 -1.96 7.22 14.39
N ASN A 186 -2.30 8.51 14.35
CA ASN A 186 -3.15 9.10 13.33
C ASN A 186 -2.55 10.34 12.64
N GLY A 187 -1.35 10.78 13.08
CA GLY A 187 -0.65 11.94 12.52
C GLY A 187 -1.25 13.27 12.94
N PHE A 188 -2.01 13.32 14.03
CA PHE A 188 -2.40 14.58 14.66
C PHE A 188 -1.17 15.24 15.27
N PRO A 189 -1.09 16.61 15.31
CA PRO A 189 0.08 17.31 15.84
C PRO A 189 0.47 16.84 17.25
N ASP A 190 1.74 16.51 17.43
CA ASP A 190 2.31 15.95 18.65
C ASP A 190 3.63 16.65 19.09
N GLY A 191 3.78 17.92 18.68
CA GLY A 191 4.95 18.72 19.03
C GLY A 191 6.25 18.25 18.33
N GLY A 192 6.14 17.71 17.12
CA GLY A 192 7.29 17.23 16.34
C GLY A 192 7.74 15.81 16.67
N GLY A 193 6.97 15.07 17.47
CA GLY A 193 7.24 13.67 17.81
C GLY A 193 7.11 12.74 16.60
N THR A 194 6.25 13.11 15.61
CA THR A 194 6.05 12.38 14.35
C THR A 194 6.70 13.10 13.19
N TYR A 195 7.65 12.45 12.54
CA TYR A 195 8.29 12.92 11.31
C TYR A 195 8.64 11.76 10.38
N THR A 196 8.82 12.07 9.10
CA THR A 196 9.23 11.13 8.06
C THR A 196 9.97 11.86 6.93
N SER A 197 10.49 11.10 5.95
CA SER A 197 10.97 11.64 4.68
C SER A 197 10.19 11.05 3.50
N ALA A 198 10.27 11.68 2.32
CA ALA A 198 9.60 11.16 1.14
C ALA A 198 10.16 9.78 0.74
N ARG A 199 11.46 9.58 0.90
CA ARG A 199 12.12 8.29 0.65
C ARG A 199 11.61 7.19 1.57
N ASP A 200 11.42 7.48 2.85
CA ASP A 200 10.89 6.51 3.80
C ASP A 200 9.41 6.18 3.53
N LEU A 201 8.61 7.15 3.12
CA LEU A 201 7.22 6.89 2.71
C LEU A 201 7.13 5.99 1.48
N VAL A 202 8.05 6.12 0.51
CA VAL A 202 8.12 5.19 -0.63
C VAL A 202 8.50 3.79 -0.17
N ARG A 203 9.44 3.63 0.78
CA ARG A 203 9.76 2.32 1.37
C ARG A 203 8.52 1.68 2.03
N LEU A 204 7.78 2.47 2.80
CA LEU A 204 6.55 2.02 3.44
C LEU A 204 5.49 1.59 2.42
N ALA A 205 5.27 2.40 1.37
CA ALA A 205 4.32 2.08 0.32
C ALA A 205 4.73 0.82 -0.46
N SER A 206 6.01 0.68 -0.79
CA SER A 206 6.55 -0.52 -1.44
C SER A 206 6.28 -1.76 -0.59
N ALA A 207 6.67 -1.74 0.70
CA ALA A 207 6.44 -2.85 1.60
C ALA A 207 4.95 -3.20 1.76
N LEU A 208 4.10 -2.19 1.88
CA LEU A 208 2.64 -2.38 1.98
C LEU A 208 2.08 -3.11 0.75
N ILE A 209 2.51 -2.69 -0.45
CA ILE A 209 2.06 -3.26 -1.73
C ILE A 209 2.60 -4.69 -1.92
N ASP A 210 3.85 -4.92 -1.57
CA ASP A 210 4.55 -6.20 -1.83
C ASP A 210 4.25 -7.27 -0.80
N GLU A 211 4.27 -6.91 0.49
CA GLU A 211 4.05 -7.87 1.58
C GLU A 211 2.55 -8.17 1.76
N HIS A 212 1.67 -7.22 1.39
CA HIS A 212 0.22 -7.34 1.63
C HIS A 212 -0.64 -7.04 0.39
N PRO A 213 -0.35 -7.60 -0.82
CA PRO A 213 -0.97 -7.17 -2.08
C PRO A 213 -2.50 -7.34 -2.12
N ARG A 214 -3.05 -8.36 -1.46
CA ARG A 214 -4.51 -8.59 -1.41
C ARG A 214 -5.19 -7.56 -0.50
N LEU A 215 -4.62 -7.32 0.68
CA LEU A 215 -5.15 -6.38 1.67
C LEU A 215 -4.97 -4.94 1.20
N TYR A 216 -3.85 -4.62 0.52
CA TYR A 216 -3.67 -3.34 -0.14
C TYR A 216 -4.84 -3.03 -1.08
N ARG A 217 -5.13 -3.92 -2.04
CA ARG A 217 -6.25 -3.75 -2.98
C ARG A 217 -7.63 -3.72 -2.30
N HIS A 218 -7.74 -4.34 -1.12
CA HIS A 218 -8.99 -4.34 -0.37
C HIS A 218 -9.26 -2.99 0.32
N PHE A 219 -8.24 -2.35 0.87
CA PHE A 219 -8.40 -1.16 1.70
C PHE A 219 -8.16 0.15 0.96
N PHE A 220 -7.26 0.18 -0.02
CA PHE A 220 -6.88 1.42 -0.72
C PHE A 220 -7.61 1.60 -2.07
N GLY A 221 -7.51 2.80 -2.67
CA GLY A 221 -8.13 3.13 -3.96
C GLY A 221 -9.65 3.27 -3.92
N ARG A 222 -10.28 3.24 -2.75
CA ARG A 222 -11.74 3.35 -2.63
C ARG A 222 -12.20 4.79 -2.80
N PRO A 223 -13.32 5.05 -3.50
CA PRO A 223 -13.84 6.40 -3.71
C PRO A 223 -14.38 7.04 -2.44
N GLY A 224 -14.64 6.24 -1.41
CA GLY A 224 -15.15 6.68 -0.11
C GLY A 224 -15.52 5.51 0.77
N TYR A 225 -16.16 5.81 1.89
CA TYR A 225 -16.61 4.81 2.85
C TYR A 225 -17.94 5.22 3.49
N THR A 226 -18.84 4.24 3.66
CA THR A 226 -20.10 4.41 4.38
C THR A 226 -20.04 3.62 5.67
N PHE A 227 -20.20 4.29 6.80
CA PHE A 227 -20.28 3.66 8.10
C PHE A 227 -21.51 4.20 8.85
N ASN A 228 -22.33 3.30 9.42
CA ASN A 228 -23.57 3.65 10.13
C ASN A 228 -24.47 4.64 9.37
N GLY A 229 -24.65 4.47 8.06
CA GLY A 229 -25.45 5.33 7.20
C GLY A 229 -24.79 6.66 6.81
N ILE A 230 -23.61 6.98 7.30
CA ILE A 230 -22.87 8.19 6.94
C ILE A 230 -21.87 7.88 5.85
N THR A 231 -22.07 8.46 4.66
CA THR A 231 -21.17 8.32 3.51
C THR A 231 -20.22 9.49 3.43
N GLN A 232 -18.92 9.21 3.34
CA GLN A 232 -17.86 10.19 3.17
C GLN A 232 -17.02 9.84 1.95
N ARG A 233 -16.57 10.87 1.21
CA ARG A 233 -15.69 10.69 0.03
C ARG A 233 -14.23 10.60 0.46
N ASN A 234 -13.45 9.86 -0.31
CA ASN A 234 -12.00 9.89 -0.21
C ASN A 234 -11.45 11.22 -0.75
N HIS A 235 -10.37 11.70 -0.15
CA HIS A 235 -9.68 12.94 -0.55
C HIS A 235 -8.48 12.67 -1.48
N ASP A 236 -8.34 11.46 -1.99
CA ASP A 236 -7.28 11.07 -2.92
C ASP A 236 -7.39 11.88 -4.23
N PRO A 237 -6.35 12.65 -4.62
CA PRO A 237 -6.42 13.53 -5.77
C PRO A 237 -6.26 12.82 -7.12
N ILE A 238 -5.80 11.57 -7.14
CA ILE A 238 -5.48 10.85 -8.39
C ILE A 238 -6.41 9.68 -8.66
N SER A 239 -6.96 9.01 -7.62
CA SER A 239 -7.91 7.90 -7.80
C SER A 239 -9.18 8.38 -8.51
N GLY A 240 -9.57 7.66 -9.56
CA GLY A 240 -10.70 8.06 -10.43
C GLY A 240 -10.40 9.23 -11.40
N VAL A 241 -9.16 9.76 -11.40
CA VAL A 241 -8.71 10.83 -12.31
C VAL A 241 -7.56 10.34 -13.18
N ILE A 242 -6.58 9.68 -12.58
CA ILE A 242 -5.40 9.14 -13.25
C ILE A 242 -5.62 7.64 -13.48
N ALA A 243 -5.44 7.19 -14.72
CA ALA A 243 -5.60 5.78 -15.07
C ALA A 243 -4.64 4.91 -14.26
N GLY A 244 -5.17 3.84 -13.66
CA GLY A 244 -4.40 2.92 -12.83
C GLY A 244 -4.09 3.41 -11.42
N ALA A 245 -4.56 4.62 -11.01
CA ALA A 245 -4.37 5.12 -9.65
C ALA A 245 -5.19 4.29 -8.65
N ASP A 246 -4.53 3.87 -7.56
CA ASP A 246 -5.09 2.97 -6.56
C ASP A 246 -4.76 3.35 -5.10
N GLY A 247 -4.47 4.62 -4.86
CA GLY A 247 -4.26 5.16 -3.52
C GLY A 247 -3.08 6.10 -3.46
N LEU A 248 -2.56 6.42 -2.28
CA LEU A 248 -2.78 5.82 -0.96
C LEU A 248 -3.48 6.79 0.02
N LYS A 249 -2.79 7.92 0.37
CA LYS A 249 -3.22 8.73 1.51
C LYS A 249 -2.81 10.19 1.41
N THR A 250 -3.78 11.07 1.72
CA THR A 250 -3.55 12.50 1.91
C THR A 250 -3.28 12.84 3.38
N GLY A 251 -2.57 13.93 3.62
CA GLY A 251 -2.35 14.52 4.92
C GLY A 251 -2.46 16.04 4.89
N TYR A 252 -2.90 16.62 6.00
CA TYR A 252 -2.87 18.06 6.23
C TYR A 252 -2.85 18.35 7.73
N THR A 253 -1.98 19.23 8.12
CA THR A 253 -2.01 20.05 9.36
C THR A 253 -1.36 21.39 9.02
N ASP A 254 -1.59 22.40 9.85
CA ASP A 254 -0.98 23.72 9.62
C ASP A 254 0.56 23.64 9.63
N GLU A 255 1.13 22.74 10.41
CA GLU A 255 2.57 22.49 10.48
C GLU A 255 3.10 21.74 9.24
N ALA A 256 2.36 20.74 8.77
CA ALA A 256 2.79 19.85 7.68
C ALA A 256 2.58 20.44 6.27
N GLY A 257 1.66 21.38 6.13
CA GLY A 257 1.08 21.70 4.82
C GLY A 257 0.30 20.51 4.23
N TYR A 258 0.02 20.57 2.94
CA TYR A 258 -0.71 19.51 2.24
C TYR A 258 0.25 18.46 1.71
N THR A 259 0.02 17.21 2.09
CA THR A 259 0.86 16.07 1.75
C THR A 259 0.04 14.98 1.05
N PHE A 260 0.68 14.23 0.16
CA PHE A 260 0.08 13.08 -0.51
C PHE A 260 1.13 12.00 -0.77
N LEU A 261 0.82 10.78 -0.40
CA LEU A 261 1.51 9.57 -0.82
C LEU A 261 0.60 8.87 -1.83
N GLY A 262 1.05 8.73 -3.07
CA GLY A 262 0.26 8.24 -4.19
C GLY A 262 0.84 7.03 -4.88
N SER A 263 -0.01 6.19 -5.47
CA SER A 263 0.36 5.03 -6.27
C SER A 263 -0.54 4.88 -7.49
N ALA A 264 0.06 4.43 -8.59
CA ALA A 264 -0.68 4.01 -9.77
C ALA A 264 0.06 2.86 -10.48
N GLU A 265 -0.70 1.96 -11.12
CA GLU A 265 -0.16 0.84 -11.88
C GLU A 265 -0.76 0.80 -13.29
N ARG A 266 0.10 0.71 -14.32
CA ARG A 266 -0.28 0.53 -15.73
C ARG A 266 0.58 -0.55 -16.36
N ASP A 267 -0.04 -1.54 -16.98
CA ASP A 267 0.65 -2.61 -17.72
C ASP A 267 1.76 -3.32 -16.91
N GLY A 268 1.53 -3.49 -15.59
CA GLY A 268 2.49 -4.09 -14.66
C GLY A 268 3.66 -3.19 -14.25
N ARG A 269 3.63 -1.91 -14.64
CA ARG A 269 4.55 -0.87 -14.18
C ARG A 269 3.87 -0.06 -13.08
N ARG A 270 4.45 -0.06 -11.88
CA ARG A 270 3.92 0.68 -10.73
C ARG A 270 4.80 1.86 -10.37
N LEU A 271 4.18 3.02 -10.31
CA LEU A 271 4.81 4.24 -9.80
C LEU A 271 4.27 4.57 -8.41
N VAL A 272 5.18 4.99 -7.53
CA VAL A 272 4.84 5.54 -6.21
C VAL A 272 5.42 6.94 -6.11
N MET A 273 4.63 7.88 -5.60
CA MET A 273 5.08 9.26 -5.42
C MET A 273 4.77 9.81 -4.05
N VAL A 274 5.54 10.82 -3.66
CA VAL A 274 5.26 11.70 -2.52
C VAL A 274 5.24 13.14 -3.02
N ILE A 275 4.22 13.88 -2.61
CA ILE A 275 4.13 15.33 -2.68
C ILE A 275 3.96 15.81 -1.25
N ALA A 276 4.79 16.74 -0.77
CA ALA A 276 4.67 17.23 0.60
C ALA A 276 4.99 18.72 0.74
N ALA A 277 4.49 19.29 1.82
CA ALA A 277 4.64 20.68 2.19
C ALA A 277 4.05 21.69 1.17
N SER A 278 3.02 21.29 0.41
CA SER A 278 2.27 22.23 -0.43
C SER A 278 1.44 23.19 0.43
N ASP A 279 1.35 24.45 0.04
CA ASP A 279 0.60 25.47 0.79
C ASP A 279 -0.92 25.27 0.70
N THR A 280 -1.39 24.69 -0.40
CA THR A 280 -2.83 24.47 -0.63
C THR A 280 -3.14 23.08 -1.15
N ALA A 281 -4.35 22.56 -0.86
CA ALA A 281 -4.84 21.33 -1.42
C ALA A 281 -4.80 21.33 -2.96
N ARG A 282 -5.12 22.47 -3.59
CA ARG A 282 -5.12 22.62 -5.05
C ARG A 282 -3.72 22.46 -5.64
N GLN A 283 -2.69 23.04 -5.01
CA GLN A 283 -1.30 22.86 -5.44
C GLN A 283 -0.89 21.39 -5.33
N ARG A 284 -1.12 20.75 -4.16
CA ARG A 284 -0.87 19.33 -3.95
C ARG A 284 -1.54 18.45 -5.01
N ASP A 285 -2.85 18.68 -5.29
CA ASP A 285 -3.60 17.87 -6.24
C ASP A 285 -3.09 18.05 -7.67
N ARG A 286 -2.80 19.29 -8.08
CA ARG A 286 -2.22 19.59 -9.39
C ARG A 286 -0.84 18.95 -9.54
N ALA A 287 0.05 19.13 -8.56
CA ALA A 287 1.36 18.56 -8.53
C ALA A 287 1.32 17.02 -8.61
N ALA A 288 0.43 16.38 -7.85
CA ALA A 288 0.27 14.94 -7.82
C ALA A 288 -0.16 14.39 -9.19
N ARG A 289 -1.17 14.98 -9.81
CA ARG A 289 -1.67 14.57 -11.13
C ARG A 289 -0.60 14.77 -12.21
N ALA A 290 0.02 15.95 -12.24
CA ALA A 290 1.05 16.29 -13.22
C ALA A 290 2.25 15.34 -13.13
N LEU A 291 2.78 15.08 -11.92
CA LEU A 291 3.94 14.24 -11.69
C LEU A 291 3.66 12.77 -12.04
N MET A 292 2.48 12.25 -11.66
CA MET A 292 2.13 10.86 -11.94
C MET A 292 2.00 10.61 -13.45
N GLU A 293 1.28 11.48 -14.17
CA GLU A 293 1.17 11.38 -15.64
C GLU A 293 2.52 11.56 -16.32
N TRP A 294 3.31 12.56 -15.90
CA TRP A 294 4.67 12.75 -16.40
C TRP A 294 5.51 11.47 -16.26
N GLY A 295 5.46 10.80 -15.13
CA GLY A 295 6.21 9.57 -14.88
C GLY A 295 5.85 8.43 -15.82
N PHE A 296 4.57 8.31 -16.21
CA PHE A 296 4.15 7.31 -17.20
C PHE A 296 4.45 7.74 -18.64
N GLN A 297 4.43 9.03 -18.93
CA GLN A 297 4.54 9.53 -20.31
C GLN A 297 5.96 9.90 -20.71
N ALA A 298 6.80 10.32 -19.76
CA ALA A 298 8.17 10.75 -20.05
C ALA A 298 9.17 9.60 -20.16
N PHE A 299 8.80 8.37 -19.78
CA PHE A 299 9.70 7.23 -19.76
C PHE A 299 9.08 6.02 -20.45
N ASP A 300 9.89 5.34 -21.26
CA ASP A 300 9.62 4.01 -21.77
C ASP A 300 10.17 2.98 -20.79
N HIS A 301 9.37 1.97 -20.43
CA HIS A 301 9.76 0.91 -19.51
C HIS A 301 10.11 -0.36 -20.28
N HIS A 302 11.30 -0.88 -20.03
CA HIS A 302 11.79 -2.12 -20.64
C HIS A 302 12.00 -3.19 -19.58
N ARG A 303 11.25 -4.28 -19.65
CA ARG A 303 11.50 -5.46 -18.81
C ARG A 303 12.75 -6.17 -19.32
N LEU A 304 13.74 -6.35 -18.44
CA LEU A 304 14.99 -7.04 -18.75
C LEU A 304 14.94 -8.51 -18.33
N PHE A 305 14.48 -8.78 -17.12
CA PHE A 305 14.43 -10.13 -16.55
C PHE A 305 13.12 -10.37 -15.80
N ALA A 306 12.65 -11.63 -15.82
CA ALA A 306 11.54 -12.04 -14.95
C ALA A 306 11.98 -12.16 -13.49
N GLY A 307 11.05 -12.03 -12.56
CA GLY A 307 11.32 -12.30 -11.13
C GLY A 307 11.78 -13.75 -10.94
N GLY A 308 12.77 -13.96 -10.07
CA GLY A 308 13.37 -15.26 -9.85
C GLY A 308 14.28 -15.77 -10.97
N ALA A 309 14.46 -15.02 -12.08
CA ALA A 309 15.40 -15.39 -13.11
C ALA A 309 16.85 -15.36 -12.58
N ALA A 310 17.65 -16.37 -12.91
CA ALA A 310 19.07 -16.38 -12.58
C ALA A 310 19.81 -15.31 -13.40
N LEU A 311 20.37 -14.33 -12.72
CA LEU A 311 21.08 -13.20 -13.34
C LEU A 311 22.59 -13.44 -13.42
N ALA A 312 23.15 -14.11 -12.43
CA ALA A 312 24.58 -14.38 -12.31
C ALA A 312 24.83 -15.53 -11.32
N GLN A 313 26.09 -15.84 -11.06
CA GLN A 313 26.53 -16.76 -10.03
C GLN A 313 27.61 -16.10 -9.16
N ALA A 314 27.56 -16.34 -7.84
CA ALA A 314 28.60 -15.95 -6.90
C ALA A 314 29.40 -17.17 -6.45
N GLN A 315 30.70 -16.99 -6.22
CA GLN A 315 31.61 -18.05 -5.71
C GLN A 315 31.32 -18.28 -4.22
N VAL A 316 31.29 -19.55 -3.80
CA VAL A 316 31.06 -19.94 -2.41
C VAL A 316 32.29 -20.69 -1.88
N GLN A 317 32.70 -20.31 -0.66
CA GLN A 317 33.77 -20.98 0.08
C GLN A 317 33.18 -21.87 1.19
N GLY A 318 33.74 -23.08 1.32
CA GLY A 318 33.34 -24.01 2.37
C GLY A 318 31.93 -24.60 2.22
N GLY A 319 31.32 -24.45 1.06
CA GLY A 319 29.96 -24.92 0.79
C GLY A 319 29.87 -26.25 0.09
N THR A 320 28.73 -26.95 0.22
CA THR A 320 28.37 -28.16 -0.54
C THR A 320 28.35 -27.91 -2.04
N ARG A 321 28.20 -26.62 -2.47
CA ARG A 321 28.31 -26.16 -3.85
C ARG A 321 29.38 -25.07 -3.93
N ARG A 322 30.05 -24.96 -5.08
CA ARG A 322 31.09 -23.95 -5.35
C ARG A 322 30.53 -22.59 -5.73
N THR A 323 29.32 -22.56 -6.20
CA THR A 323 28.61 -21.34 -6.62
C THR A 323 27.19 -21.38 -6.13
N VAL A 324 26.61 -20.21 -5.96
CA VAL A 324 25.18 -19.99 -5.74
C VAL A 324 24.63 -19.10 -6.83
N GLY A 325 23.46 -19.45 -7.34
CA GLY A 325 22.73 -18.60 -8.30
C GLY A 325 22.28 -17.31 -7.63
N LEU A 326 22.34 -16.21 -8.36
CA LEU A 326 21.88 -14.90 -7.93
C LEU A 326 20.61 -14.54 -8.66
N VAL A 327 19.54 -14.23 -7.94
CA VAL A 327 18.24 -13.86 -8.48
C VAL A 327 17.79 -12.52 -7.92
N ALA A 328 17.06 -11.73 -8.72
CA ALA A 328 16.31 -10.60 -8.20
C ALA A 328 14.95 -11.12 -7.70
N GLU A 329 14.51 -10.66 -6.53
CA GLU A 329 13.22 -11.03 -5.95
C GLU A 329 12.06 -10.68 -6.89
N ARG A 330 12.15 -9.55 -7.58
CA ARG A 330 11.14 -9.01 -8.49
C ARG A 330 11.61 -9.03 -9.94
N PRO A 331 10.67 -8.93 -10.91
CA PRO A 331 11.06 -8.65 -12.29
C PRO A 331 11.96 -7.39 -12.34
N LEU A 332 13.06 -7.48 -13.05
CA LEU A 332 13.96 -6.36 -13.26
C LEU A 332 13.59 -5.66 -14.56
N GLY A 333 13.29 -4.37 -14.46
CA GLY A 333 13.08 -3.49 -15.60
C GLY A 333 13.99 -2.26 -15.52
N ILE A 334 14.02 -1.50 -16.59
CA ILE A 334 14.61 -0.16 -16.64
C ILE A 334 13.60 0.82 -17.23
N SER A 335 13.59 2.03 -16.70
CA SER A 335 12.87 3.16 -17.28
C SER A 335 13.86 4.13 -17.89
N VAL A 336 13.70 4.41 -19.17
CA VAL A 336 14.56 5.34 -19.93
C VAL A 336 13.73 6.50 -20.46
N PRO A 337 14.27 7.70 -20.62
CA PRO A 337 13.53 8.80 -21.22
C PRO A 337 12.97 8.40 -22.59
N ARG A 338 11.70 8.71 -22.82
CA ARG A 338 10.97 8.29 -24.03
C ARG A 338 11.70 8.69 -25.32
N GLY A 339 11.77 7.75 -26.24
CA GLY A 339 12.41 7.96 -27.54
C GLY A 339 13.94 7.97 -27.47
N THR A 340 14.55 7.67 -26.33
CA THR A 340 16.01 7.56 -26.19
C THR A 340 16.45 6.10 -26.12
N ARG A 341 17.74 5.85 -26.41
CA ARG A 341 18.38 4.53 -26.28
C ARG A 341 19.72 4.71 -25.55
N PRO A 342 19.70 5.07 -24.26
CA PRO A 342 20.93 5.26 -23.50
C PRO A 342 21.70 3.96 -23.36
N ALA A 343 23.03 4.07 -23.20
CA ALA A 343 23.81 2.89 -22.85
C ALA A 343 23.48 2.44 -21.42
N VAL A 344 23.26 1.13 -21.26
CA VAL A 344 22.95 0.51 -19.97
C VAL A 344 24.10 -0.39 -19.57
N THR A 345 24.65 -0.16 -18.40
CA THR A 345 25.69 -1.00 -17.80
C THR A 345 25.16 -1.66 -16.55
N MET A 346 25.28 -2.98 -16.45
CA MET A 346 24.92 -3.76 -15.28
C MET A 346 26.15 -4.49 -14.74
N LYS A 347 26.44 -4.34 -13.44
CA LYS A 347 27.57 -5.01 -12.79
C LYS A 347 27.10 -5.64 -11.46
N VAL A 348 27.31 -6.94 -11.32
CA VAL A 348 27.11 -7.63 -10.04
C VAL A 348 28.30 -7.38 -9.14
N ARG A 349 28.05 -7.00 -7.89
CA ARG A 349 29.06 -6.86 -6.83
C ARG A 349 28.67 -7.70 -5.62
N TYR A 350 29.63 -8.39 -5.04
CA TYR A 350 29.49 -9.13 -3.79
C TYR A 350 30.86 -9.24 -3.11
N GLU A 351 30.86 -9.40 -1.80
CA GLU A 351 32.05 -9.69 -1.03
C GLU A 351 32.35 -11.18 -1.14
N GLY A 352 33.25 -11.52 -2.02
CA GLY A 352 33.53 -12.91 -2.36
C GLY A 352 34.91 -13.41 -1.97
N PRO A 353 35.03 -14.73 -1.83
CA PRO A 353 33.98 -15.75 -1.95
C PRO A 353 33.00 -15.72 -0.76
N LEU A 354 31.70 -15.97 -1.03
CA LEU A 354 30.66 -16.03 0.01
C LEU A 354 30.91 -17.20 0.95
N ALA A 355 30.77 -17.03 2.24
CA ALA A 355 30.95 -18.10 3.22
C ALA A 355 29.65 -18.93 3.39
N ALA A 356 29.75 -20.27 3.33
CA ALA A 356 28.64 -21.14 3.69
C ALA A 356 28.48 -21.21 5.23
N PRO A 357 27.26 -21.44 5.78
CA PRO A 357 26.04 -21.74 5.06
C PRO A 357 25.36 -20.50 4.48
N ILE A 358 24.61 -20.66 3.38
CA ILE A 358 23.79 -19.63 2.75
C ILE A 358 22.38 -20.19 2.63
N ALA A 359 21.37 -19.46 3.10
CA ALA A 359 19.99 -19.85 2.95
C ALA A 359 19.40 -19.26 1.65
N GLN A 360 18.47 -19.98 1.02
CA GLN A 360 17.69 -19.44 -0.08
C GLN A 360 16.98 -18.15 0.36
N GLY A 361 17.10 -17.08 -0.43
CA GLY A 361 16.53 -15.78 -0.12
C GLY A 361 17.46 -14.87 0.70
N ASP A 362 18.63 -15.32 1.14
CA ASP A 362 19.62 -14.42 1.75
C ASP A 362 20.10 -13.37 0.74
N HIS A 363 20.21 -12.12 1.17
CA HIS A 363 20.85 -11.06 0.38
C HIS A 363 22.37 -11.30 0.36
N VAL A 364 22.90 -11.61 -0.82
CA VAL A 364 24.30 -12.05 -0.97
C VAL A 364 25.09 -11.25 -2.02
N ALA A 365 24.43 -10.42 -2.80
CA ALA A 365 25.07 -9.60 -3.83
C ALA A 365 24.21 -8.39 -4.19
N ASP A 366 24.79 -7.42 -4.90
CA ASP A 366 24.11 -6.25 -5.43
C ASP A 366 24.33 -6.13 -6.94
N LEU A 367 23.23 -5.87 -7.67
CA LEU A 367 23.30 -5.49 -9.08
C LEU A 367 23.32 -3.97 -9.18
N HIS A 368 24.48 -3.41 -9.56
CA HIS A 368 24.60 -1.99 -9.86
C HIS A 368 24.18 -1.74 -11.29
N VAL A 369 23.15 -0.91 -11.47
CA VAL A 369 22.63 -0.50 -12.77
C VAL A 369 22.99 0.96 -13.00
N ARG A 370 23.61 1.24 -14.14
CA ARG A 370 23.93 2.58 -14.62
C ARG A 370 23.34 2.78 -16.00
N ILE A 371 22.58 3.83 -16.15
CA ILE A 371 21.98 4.25 -17.41
C ILE A 371 22.49 5.66 -17.69
N ASP A 372 23.03 5.90 -18.89
CA ASP A 372 23.56 7.22 -19.23
C ASP A 372 22.49 8.29 -19.12
N GLY A 373 22.84 9.40 -18.45
CA GLY A 373 21.92 10.52 -18.21
C GLY A 373 20.94 10.33 -17.05
N LEU A 374 20.98 9.20 -16.33
CA LEU A 374 20.14 8.92 -15.15
C LEU A 374 21.00 8.61 -13.91
N PRO A 375 20.51 8.87 -12.69
CA PRO A 375 21.17 8.45 -11.47
C PRO A 375 21.37 6.93 -11.43
N PRO A 376 22.56 6.44 -11.01
CA PRO A 376 22.76 5.01 -10.81
C PRO A 376 21.92 4.49 -9.65
N TYR A 377 21.52 3.23 -9.70
CA TYR A 377 20.78 2.57 -8.64
C TYR A 377 21.25 1.13 -8.44
N THR A 378 20.83 0.54 -7.32
CA THR A 378 21.26 -0.80 -6.93
C THR A 378 20.05 -1.68 -6.67
N VAL A 379 20.09 -2.92 -7.15
CA VAL A 379 19.06 -3.93 -6.92
C VAL A 379 19.69 -5.06 -6.08
N PRO A 380 19.13 -5.41 -4.92
CA PRO A 380 19.62 -6.52 -4.13
C PRO A 380 19.41 -7.84 -4.87
N LEU A 381 20.41 -8.71 -4.81
CA LEU A 381 20.36 -10.06 -5.36
C LEU A 381 20.37 -11.08 -4.23
N LEU A 382 19.45 -12.02 -4.32
CA LEU A 382 19.24 -13.05 -3.33
C LEU A 382 19.84 -14.38 -3.80
N ALA A 383 20.19 -15.24 -2.82
CA ALA A 383 20.58 -16.61 -3.10
C ALA A 383 19.39 -17.40 -3.68
N ALA A 384 19.58 -17.99 -4.83
CA ALA A 384 18.54 -18.76 -5.51
C ALA A 384 18.22 -20.11 -4.82
N GLN A 385 19.11 -20.59 -3.97
CA GLN A 385 19.03 -21.90 -3.31
C GLN A 385 19.90 -21.97 -2.07
N ASP A 386 19.61 -22.92 -1.20
CA ASP A 386 20.45 -23.23 -0.04
C ASP A 386 21.82 -23.77 -0.46
N VAL A 387 22.87 -23.37 0.28
CA VAL A 387 24.22 -23.93 0.19
C VAL A 387 24.69 -24.28 1.61
N GLY A 388 24.65 -25.54 1.97
CA GLY A 388 25.12 -26.04 3.26
C GLY A 388 26.65 -26.00 3.40
N VAL A 389 27.14 -26.19 4.62
CA VAL A 389 28.57 -26.33 4.88
C VAL A 389 29.08 -27.66 4.32
N ALA A 390 30.20 -27.62 3.58
CA ALA A 390 30.83 -28.81 2.99
C ALA A 390 31.35 -29.79 4.05
N GLY A 391 30.91 -31.04 3.93
CA GLY A 391 31.47 -32.15 4.69
C GLY A 391 32.92 -32.52 4.24
N PRO A 392 33.59 -33.46 4.93
CA PRO A 392 34.96 -33.88 4.54
C PRO A 392 35.03 -34.41 3.11
N LEU A 393 34.05 -35.17 2.64
CA LEU A 393 33.96 -35.70 1.26
C LEU A 393 33.79 -34.60 0.23
N ASP A 394 32.91 -33.60 0.49
CA ASP A 394 32.70 -32.47 -0.39
C ASP A 394 33.98 -31.63 -0.57
N ARG A 395 34.77 -31.48 0.51
CA ARG A 395 36.04 -30.75 0.50
C ARG A 395 37.08 -31.43 -0.40
N ILE A 396 37.12 -32.76 -0.37
CA ILE A 396 38.02 -33.56 -1.21
C ILE A 396 37.60 -33.42 -2.68
N LEU A 397 36.31 -33.60 -3.02
CA LEU A 397 35.80 -33.48 -4.37
C LEU A 397 35.98 -32.06 -4.92
N ASN A 398 35.71 -31.04 -4.09
CA ASN A 398 35.92 -29.63 -4.42
C ASN A 398 37.41 -29.27 -4.62
N GLY A 399 38.32 -29.94 -3.95
CA GLY A 399 39.79 -29.82 -4.09
C GLY A 399 40.29 -30.37 -5.42
N PHE A 400 39.90 -31.59 -5.78
CA PHE A 400 40.28 -32.23 -7.05
C PHE A 400 39.83 -31.45 -8.29
N ALA A 401 38.62 -30.91 -8.27
CA ALA A 401 38.11 -30.11 -9.40
C ALA A 401 38.80 -28.73 -9.57
N ARG A 402 39.64 -28.31 -8.61
CA ARG A 402 40.49 -27.12 -8.72
C ARG A 402 41.81 -27.41 -9.43
N TRP A 403 42.24 -28.68 -9.42
CA TRP A 403 43.50 -29.14 -9.98
C TRP A 403 43.37 -29.44 -11.51
N LEU A 404 42.14 -29.65 -11.98
CA LEU A 404 41.82 -29.97 -13.38
C LEU A 404 41.46 -28.73 -14.27
N ARG A 405 41.60 -27.51 -13.74
CA ARG A 405 41.52 -26.26 -14.45
C ARG A 405 42.85 -25.52 -14.40
#